data_8b562b79adfc5fc64b4401056c78405b
#
_entry.id   8b562b79adfc5fc64b4401056c78405b
#
_cell.length_a   1.000
_cell.length_b   1.000
_cell.length_c   1.000
_cell.angle_alpha   90.00
_cell.angle_beta   90.00
_cell.angle_gamma   90.00
#
_symmetry.space_group_name_H-M   'P 1'
#
loop_
_entity.id
_entity.type
_entity.pdbx_description
1 polymer ?
#
loop_
_entity_poly.entity_id
_entity_poly.type
_entity_poly.pdbx_seq_one_letter_code
_entity_poly.pdbx_strand_id
1 'polypeptide(L)'
;RTHLERRAGSRSCFAPDKSEDIAQIQKICRMIGIEHTVLELSDRFEELVLDNFKSEYLGGRTPNPCVWCNQLIKFGAMVDYARESGIVFDKFATGHYAQIGAHNGRLCIERAVDRRKDQSYFLYRLSQEQLGRTLFPLGSLTKEEVRAIEALLPFHRPDQSESQDFYDGDYTDLFDVEDRVGNIVNLRGEVLGTHNGIFHYTIGQRKGLGVSSSQPLYVIALHPERNEVVVGFREEA
;
A
#
# COMPACT_ATOMS: atom_id res chain seq x y z
N ARG A 1 -3.01 -23.23 -6.77
CA ARG A 1 -4.09 -22.50 -6.02
C ARG A 1 -3.49 -22.13 -4.68
N THR A 2 -3.05 -20.90 -4.55
CA THR A 2 -2.40 -20.34 -3.35
C THR A 2 -3.44 -20.12 -2.23
N HIS A 3 -2.98 -20.07 -0.98
CA HIS A 3 -3.81 -19.78 0.20
C HIS A 3 -4.64 -18.48 0.09
N LEU A 4 -4.29 -17.60 -0.84
CA LEU A 4 -4.95 -16.32 -1.14
C LEU A 4 -6.35 -16.46 -1.79
N GLU A 5 -6.69 -17.59 -2.38
CA GLU A 5 -7.99 -17.82 -3.04
C GLU A 5 -9.19 -18.00 -2.07
N ARG A 6 -8.98 -17.95 -0.74
CA ARG A 6 -10.00 -18.40 0.24
C ARG A 6 -10.78 -17.29 0.94
N ARG A 7 -10.52 -16.01 0.71
CA ARG A 7 -11.28 -14.92 1.36
C ARG A 7 -12.12 -14.13 0.35
N ALA A 8 -13.32 -14.66 0.06
CA ALA A 8 -14.37 -13.87 -0.58
C ALA A 8 -14.78 -12.70 0.34
N GLY A 9 -14.80 -11.46 -0.16
CA GLY A 9 -15.31 -10.29 0.54
C GLY A 9 -14.28 -9.27 1.01
N SER A 10 -12.98 -9.44 0.71
CA SER A 10 -11.93 -8.48 1.02
C SER A 10 -12.11 -7.16 0.26
N ARG A 11 -12.09 -6.04 0.98
CA ARG A 11 -12.13 -4.67 0.41
C ARG A 11 -10.74 -4.09 0.15
N SER A 12 -9.70 -4.89 0.31
CA SER A 12 -8.32 -4.48 0.07
C SER A 12 -8.03 -4.27 -1.42
N CYS A 13 -6.96 -3.55 -1.73
CA CYS A 13 -6.49 -3.40 -3.12
C CYS A 13 -6.12 -4.75 -3.74
N PHE A 14 -5.63 -5.67 -2.90
CA PHE A 14 -5.31 -7.05 -3.26
C PHE A 14 -6.42 -7.98 -2.73
N ALA A 15 -7.51 -8.10 -3.50
CA ALA A 15 -8.59 -9.05 -3.21
C ALA A 15 -8.68 -10.08 -4.34
N PRO A 16 -8.92 -11.37 -4.00
CA PRO A 16 -8.91 -12.46 -4.98
C PRO A 16 -10.08 -12.43 -5.96
N ASP A 17 -11.19 -11.80 -5.61
CA ASP A 17 -12.36 -11.67 -6.49
C ASP A 17 -12.80 -10.20 -6.57
N LYS A 18 -12.71 -9.65 -7.77
CA LYS A 18 -13.12 -8.29 -8.13
C LYS A 18 -14.31 -8.26 -9.10
N SER A 19 -14.98 -9.38 -9.32
CA SER A 19 -16.03 -9.51 -10.34
C SER A 19 -17.19 -8.53 -10.11
N GLU A 20 -17.62 -8.35 -8.86
CA GLU A 20 -18.68 -7.39 -8.51
C GLU A 20 -18.24 -5.94 -8.72
N ASP A 21 -17.01 -5.60 -8.32
CA ASP A 21 -16.43 -4.27 -8.53
C ASP A 21 -16.33 -3.95 -10.02
N ILE A 22 -15.83 -4.90 -10.84
CA ILE A 22 -15.72 -4.77 -12.29
C ILE A 22 -17.09 -4.55 -12.93
N ALA A 23 -18.10 -5.37 -12.59
CA ALA A 23 -19.45 -5.25 -13.14
C ALA A 23 -20.07 -3.87 -12.81
N GLN A 24 -19.83 -3.37 -11.60
CA GLN A 24 -20.30 -2.05 -11.20
C GLN A 24 -19.59 -0.93 -11.94
N ILE A 25 -18.26 -0.96 -12.04
CA ILE A 25 -17.49 0.04 -12.81
C ILE A 25 -17.96 0.06 -14.26
N GLN A 26 -18.17 -1.10 -14.87
CA GLN A 26 -18.74 -1.19 -16.22
C GLN A 26 -20.10 -0.52 -16.36
N LYS A 27 -20.97 -0.67 -15.35
CA LYS A 27 -22.28 0.01 -15.33
C LYS A 27 -22.10 1.52 -15.27
N ILE A 28 -21.22 2.04 -14.39
CA ILE A 28 -20.95 3.47 -14.26
C ILE A 28 -20.38 4.02 -15.57
N CYS A 29 -19.38 3.34 -16.17
CA CYS A 29 -18.79 3.76 -17.42
C CYS A 29 -19.81 3.88 -18.55
N ARG A 30 -20.73 2.92 -18.66
CA ARG A 30 -21.87 3.00 -19.62
C ARG A 30 -22.78 4.18 -19.36
N MET A 31 -23.07 4.51 -18.09
CA MET A 31 -23.93 5.64 -17.74
C MET A 31 -23.33 7.00 -18.12
N ILE A 32 -22.01 7.13 -18.03
CA ILE A 32 -21.29 8.37 -18.37
C ILE A 32 -20.69 8.37 -19.79
N GLY A 33 -20.92 7.30 -20.56
CA GLY A 33 -20.51 7.23 -21.98
C GLY A 33 -19.02 7.09 -22.21
N ILE A 34 -18.26 6.45 -21.29
CA ILE A 34 -16.83 6.15 -21.44
C ILE A 34 -16.59 4.64 -21.61
N GLU A 35 -15.52 4.31 -22.32
CA GLU A 35 -15.06 2.93 -22.46
C GLU A 35 -14.48 2.40 -21.15
N HIS A 36 -14.60 1.10 -20.96
CA HIS A 36 -14.02 0.38 -19.83
C HIS A 36 -13.21 -0.82 -20.33
N THR A 37 -11.98 -0.93 -19.88
CA THR A 37 -11.09 -2.05 -20.19
C THR A 37 -10.53 -2.62 -18.87
N VAL A 38 -10.51 -3.95 -18.77
CA VAL A 38 -9.85 -4.66 -17.67
C VAL A 38 -8.45 -5.07 -18.14
N LEU A 39 -7.45 -4.67 -17.38
CA LEU A 39 -6.05 -5.06 -17.61
C LEU A 39 -5.65 -6.06 -16.51
N GLU A 40 -5.24 -7.26 -16.91
CA GLU A 40 -4.80 -8.29 -15.98
C GLU A 40 -3.30 -8.12 -15.67
N LEU A 41 -2.99 -7.81 -14.42
CA LEU A 41 -1.63 -7.51 -13.94
C LEU A 41 -1.28 -8.26 -12.65
N SER A 42 -2.03 -9.31 -12.30
CA SER A 42 -1.83 -10.06 -11.04
C SER A 42 -0.43 -10.62 -10.92
N ASP A 43 0.11 -11.25 -11.96
CA ASP A 43 1.46 -11.81 -11.97
C ASP A 43 2.52 -10.73 -11.74
N ARG A 44 2.33 -9.56 -12.39
CA ARG A 44 3.25 -8.43 -12.23
C ARG A 44 3.16 -7.81 -10.84
N PHE A 45 1.97 -7.80 -10.26
CA PHE A 45 1.78 -7.33 -8.88
C PHE A 45 2.45 -8.27 -7.88
N GLU A 46 2.30 -9.57 -8.06
CA GLU A 46 2.97 -10.59 -7.24
C GLU A 46 4.49 -10.39 -7.29
N GLU A 47 5.08 -10.40 -8.48
CA GLU A 47 6.52 -10.24 -8.71
C GLU A 47 7.09 -8.94 -8.12
N LEU A 48 6.45 -7.79 -8.42
CA LEU A 48 7.04 -6.48 -8.14
C LEU A 48 6.65 -5.91 -6.76
N VAL A 49 5.52 -6.33 -6.20
CA VAL A 49 5.02 -5.76 -4.95
C VAL A 49 5.03 -6.79 -3.82
N LEU A 50 4.43 -7.97 -4.02
CA LEU A 50 4.33 -8.96 -2.95
C LEU A 50 5.68 -9.62 -2.63
N ASP A 51 6.47 -9.97 -3.65
CA ASP A 51 7.78 -10.57 -3.43
C ASP A 51 8.74 -9.57 -2.78
N ASN A 52 8.68 -8.30 -3.18
CA ASN A 52 9.42 -7.24 -2.50
C ASN A 52 8.95 -7.09 -1.04
N PHE A 53 7.64 -7.07 -0.79
CA PHE A 53 7.08 -6.99 0.56
C PHE A 53 7.58 -8.12 1.46
N LYS A 54 7.52 -9.36 0.98
CA LYS A 54 8.02 -10.54 1.68
C LYS A 54 9.53 -10.44 1.97
N SER A 55 10.31 -10.11 0.95
CA SER A 55 11.77 -9.98 1.05
C SER A 55 12.19 -8.92 2.06
N GLU A 56 11.53 -7.77 2.08
CA GLU A 56 11.83 -6.69 3.03
C GLU A 56 11.54 -7.12 4.48
N TYR A 57 10.39 -7.73 4.75
CA TYR A 57 10.07 -8.23 6.10
C TYR A 57 11.03 -9.33 6.56
N LEU A 58 11.35 -10.29 5.71
CA LEU A 58 12.32 -11.34 6.02
C LEU A 58 13.72 -10.75 6.25
N GLY A 59 14.02 -9.63 5.60
CA GLY A 59 15.25 -8.84 5.82
C GLY A 59 15.18 -7.91 7.03
N GLY A 60 14.16 -7.99 7.90
CA GLY A 60 14.01 -7.17 9.10
C GLY A 60 13.70 -5.69 8.81
N ARG A 61 13.21 -5.39 7.61
CA ARG A 61 12.78 -4.04 7.22
C ARG A 61 11.26 -3.98 7.14
N THR A 62 10.70 -2.79 7.28
CA THR A 62 9.25 -2.56 7.14
C THR A 62 8.95 -1.96 5.78
N PRO A 63 8.43 -2.73 4.82
CA PRO A 63 8.12 -2.25 3.48
C PRO A 63 6.89 -1.34 3.46
N ASN A 64 6.81 -0.51 2.42
CA ASN A 64 5.58 0.19 2.07
C ASN A 64 5.11 -0.28 0.68
N PRO A 65 4.23 -1.30 0.62
CA PRO A 65 3.79 -1.88 -0.66
C PRO A 65 3.04 -0.87 -1.53
N CYS A 66 2.34 0.12 -0.93
CA CYS A 66 1.63 1.16 -1.68
C CYS A 66 2.58 2.04 -2.49
N VAL A 67 3.77 2.36 -1.98
CA VAL A 67 4.79 3.13 -2.70
C VAL A 67 5.30 2.35 -3.92
N TRP A 68 5.58 1.07 -3.75
CA TRP A 68 6.00 0.19 -4.84
C TRP A 68 4.88 -0.03 -5.88
N CYS A 69 3.65 -0.32 -5.42
CA CYS A 69 2.50 -0.48 -6.28
C CYS A 69 2.24 0.79 -7.12
N ASN A 70 2.30 1.97 -6.52
CA ASN A 70 2.12 3.20 -7.28
C ASN A 70 3.20 3.32 -8.38
N GLN A 71 4.49 3.23 -8.02
CA GLN A 71 5.58 3.41 -8.99
C GLN A 71 5.58 2.35 -10.09
N LEU A 72 5.51 1.07 -9.71
CA LEU A 72 5.81 -0.04 -10.63
C LEU A 72 4.56 -0.58 -11.33
N ILE A 73 3.41 -0.55 -10.67
CA ILE A 73 2.16 -1.09 -11.23
C ILE A 73 1.29 0.03 -11.78
N LYS A 74 0.74 0.93 -10.93
CA LYS A 74 -0.27 1.91 -11.37
C LYS A 74 0.26 2.91 -12.39
N PHE A 75 1.43 3.50 -12.13
CA PHE A 75 2.06 4.50 -13.01
C PHE A 75 3.15 3.91 -13.93
N GLY A 76 3.44 2.61 -13.80
CA GLY A 76 4.35 1.83 -14.61
C GLY A 76 3.60 0.82 -15.48
N ALA A 77 3.65 -0.45 -15.10
CA ALA A 77 3.18 -1.59 -15.90
C ALA A 77 1.75 -1.44 -16.45
N MET A 78 0.82 -0.86 -15.68
CA MET A 78 -0.55 -0.63 -16.14
C MET A 78 -0.62 0.36 -17.29
N VAL A 79 0.15 1.45 -17.22
CA VAL A 79 0.20 2.47 -18.28
C VAL A 79 0.87 1.91 -19.54
N ASP A 80 1.93 1.14 -19.37
CA ASP A 80 2.67 0.54 -20.48
C ASP A 80 1.83 -0.55 -21.16
N TYR A 81 1.21 -1.44 -20.40
CA TYR A 81 0.32 -2.49 -20.91
C TYR A 81 -0.92 -1.92 -21.63
N ALA A 82 -1.50 -0.83 -21.12
CA ALA A 82 -2.60 -0.14 -21.80
C ALA A 82 -2.18 0.36 -23.18
N ARG A 83 -0.99 0.96 -23.31
CA ARG A 83 -0.44 1.41 -24.60
C ARG A 83 -0.14 0.25 -25.55
N GLU A 84 0.48 -0.81 -25.05
CA GLU A 84 0.75 -2.03 -25.82
C GLU A 84 -0.54 -2.70 -26.33
N SER A 85 -1.63 -2.57 -25.54
CA SER A 85 -2.96 -3.02 -25.94
C SER A 85 -3.68 -2.08 -26.91
N GLY A 86 -3.01 -1.03 -27.39
CA GLY A 86 -3.56 -0.09 -28.37
C GLY A 86 -4.45 1.02 -27.80
N ILE A 87 -4.49 1.18 -26.47
CA ILE A 87 -5.24 2.29 -25.84
C ILE A 87 -4.42 3.57 -25.97
N VAL A 88 -4.96 4.55 -26.70
CA VAL A 88 -4.31 5.84 -26.94
C VAL A 88 -4.79 6.89 -25.93
N PHE A 89 -3.87 7.51 -25.22
CA PHE A 89 -4.14 8.59 -24.28
C PHE A 89 -2.91 9.47 -24.07
N ASP A 90 -3.12 10.73 -23.75
CA ASP A 90 -2.06 11.70 -23.46
C ASP A 90 -1.70 11.73 -21.97
N LYS A 91 -2.71 11.56 -21.12
CA LYS A 91 -2.57 11.66 -19.66
C LYS A 91 -3.26 10.49 -18.97
N PHE A 92 -2.64 10.08 -17.87
CA PHE A 92 -3.17 9.08 -16.94
C PHE A 92 -3.64 9.79 -15.66
N ALA A 93 -4.91 9.67 -15.33
CA ALA A 93 -5.51 10.31 -14.16
C ALA A 93 -5.84 9.28 -13.07
N THR A 94 -5.62 9.65 -11.82
CA THR A 94 -6.00 8.82 -10.66
C THR A 94 -6.67 9.66 -9.58
N GLY A 95 -7.43 9.00 -8.70
CA GLY A 95 -8.10 9.64 -7.56
C GLY A 95 -7.21 9.94 -6.35
N HIS A 96 -5.89 9.99 -6.51
CA HIS A 96 -5.01 10.36 -5.41
C HIS A 96 -5.16 11.82 -5.03
N TYR A 97 -5.20 12.08 -3.72
CA TYR A 97 -5.13 13.42 -3.15
C TYR A 97 -3.66 13.85 -3.08
N ALA A 98 -3.17 14.41 -4.16
CA ALA A 98 -1.83 14.99 -4.32
C ALA A 98 -1.85 16.01 -5.44
N GLN A 99 -0.82 16.84 -5.55
CA GLN A 99 -0.66 17.80 -6.66
C GLN A 99 0.68 17.56 -7.35
N ILE A 100 0.79 18.04 -8.59
CA ILE A 100 2.05 18.09 -9.34
C ILE A 100 2.40 19.55 -9.56
N GLY A 101 3.50 19.98 -8.98
CA GLY A 101 4.09 21.28 -9.20
C GLY A 101 5.31 21.24 -10.10
N ALA A 102 5.83 22.42 -10.44
CA ALA A 102 7.10 22.57 -11.15
C ALA A 102 8.03 23.47 -10.35
N HIS A 103 9.23 22.96 -10.05
CA HIS A 103 10.25 23.70 -9.32
C HIS A 103 11.61 23.54 -9.99
N ASN A 104 12.27 24.65 -10.30
CA ASN A 104 13.57 24.66 -11.00
C ASN A 104 13.60 23.79 -12.27
N GLY A 105 12.54 23.83 -13.07
CA GLY A 105 12.43 23.05 -14.32
C GLY A 105 12.15 21.55 -14.13
N ARG A 106 11.88 21.09 -12.91
CA ARG A 106 11.53 19.70 -12.60
C ARG A 106 10.11 19.62 -12.06
N LEU A 107 9.41 18.55 -12.41
CA LEU A 107 8.13 18.21 -11.79
C LEU A 107 8.36 17.62 -10.40
N CYS A 108 7.50 18.00 -9.46
CA CYS A 108 7.54 17.48 -8.09
C CYS A 108 6.13 17.16 -7.60
N ILE A 109 6.05 16.19 -6.68
CA ILE A 109 4.83 15.91 -5.94
C ILE A 109 4.67 16.98 -4.87
N GLU A 110 3.50 17.58 -4.82
CA GLU A 110 3.09 18.52 -3.79
C GLU A 110 1.91 17.93 -3.00
N ARG A 111 1.79 18.39 -1.76
CA ARG A 111 0.70 17.96 -0.89
C ARG A 111 -0.65 18.42 -1.41
N ALA A 112 -1.68 17.60 -1.20
CA ALA A 112 -3.06 17.98 -1.45
C ALA A 112 -3.51 19.20 -0.63
N VAL A 113 -4.55 19.88 -1.09
CA VAL A 113 -5.24 20.94 -0.33
C VAL A 113 -5.83 20.37 0.95
N ASP A 114 -6.51 19.23 0.88
CA ASP A 114 -6.96 18.52 2.09
C ASP A 114 -5.79 17.74 2.72
N ARG A 115 -5.18 18.35 3.74
CA ARG A 115 -4.04 17.76 4.47
C ARG A 115 -4.38 16.47 5.21
N ARG A 116 -5.66 16.23 5.55
CA ARG A 116 -6.12 14.99 6.23
C ARG A 116 -6.21 13.82 5.25
N LYS A 117 -6.33 14.12 3.95
CA LYS A 117 -6.43 13.14 2.86
C LYS A 117 -5.18 13.06 2.01
N ASP A 118 -4.14 13.83 2.33
CA ASP A 118 -2.91 13.89 1.56
C ASP A 118 -2.27 12.51 1.37
N GLN A 119 -2.00 12.16 0.10
CA GLN A 119 -1.40 10.90 -0.31
C GLN A 119 -0.06 11.08 -1.01
N SER A 120 0.52 12.29 -0.95
CA SER A 120 1.80 12.61 -1.58
C SER A 120 2.94 11.67 -1.12
N TYR A 121 2.88 11.21 0.12
CA TYR A 121 3.84 10.26 0.68
C TYR A 121 3.93 8.95 -0.13
N PHE A 122 2.82 8.46 -0.67
CA PHE A 122 2.80 7.21 -1.43
C PHE A 122 3.28 7.35 -2.88
N LEU A 123 3.61 8.58 -3.32
CA LEU A 123 3.91 8.93 -4.70
C LEU A 123 5.34 9.44 -4.90
N TYR A 124 6.16 9.53 -3.85
CA TYR A 124 7.48 10.16 -3.90
C TYR A 124 8.48 9.46 -4.84
N ARG A 125 8.23 8.22 -5.21
CA ARG A 125 9.08 7.45 -6.13
C ARG A 125 8.75 7.63 -7.61
N LEU A 126 7.72 8.40 -7.96
CA LEU A 126 7.36 8.62 -9.36
C LEU A 126 8.48 9.35 -10.11
N SER A 127 8.84 8.85 -11.29
CA SER A 127 9.85 9.46 -12.15
C SER A 127 9.33 10.74 -12.81
N GLN A 128 10.23 11.55 -13.40
CA GLN A 128 9.86 12.75 -14.15
C GLN A 128 8.95 12.42 -15.34
N GLU A 129 9.20 11.30 -16.01
CA GLU A 129 8.36 10.81 -17.10
C GLU A 129 6.96 10.46 -16.60
N GLN A 130 6.87 9.69 -15.49
CA GLN A 130 5.60 9.33 -14.89
C GLN A 130 4.81 10.57 -14.44
N LEU A 131 5.47 11.53 -13.79
CA LEU A 131 4.84 12.79 -13.39
C LEU A 131 4.35 13.60 -14.60
N GLY A 132 5.15 13.65 -15.67
CA GLY A 132 4.81 14.41 -16.88
C GLY A 132 3.54 13.92 -17.59
N ARG A 133 3.17 12.67 -17.42
CA ARG A 133 1.97 12.06 -18.00
C ARG A 133 0.81 11.83 -17.03
N THR A 134 0.95 12.26 -15.76
CA THR A 134 -0.03 12.03 -14.70
C THR A 134 -0.86 13.26 -14.40
N LEU A 135 -2.12 13.03 -14.00
CA LEU A 135 -3.03 14.03 -13.42
C LEU A 135 -3.60 13.52 -12.10
N PHE A 136 -3.72 14.42 -11.13
CA PHE A 136 -4.40 14.20 -9.86
C PHE A 136 -5.57 15.17 -9.69
N PRO A 137 -6.75 14.89 -10.31
CA PRO A 137 -7.87 15.83 -10.31
C PRO A 137 -8.40 16.18 -8.92
N LEU A 138 -8.21 15.31 -7.93
CA LEU A 138 -8.68 15.51 -6.56
C LEU A 138 -7.69 16.30 -5.68
N GLY A 139 -6.49 16.57 -6.15
CA GLY A 139 -5.43 17.20 -5.34
C GLY A 139 -5.74 18.62 -4.90
N SER A 140 -6.55 19.36 -5.65
CA SER A 140 -7.00 20.72 -5.36
C SER A 140 -8.33 20.81 -4.61
N LEU A 141 -8.95 19.67 -4.28
CA LEU A 141 -10.27 19.59 -3.64
C LEU A 141 -10.15 19.04 -2.21
N THR A 142 -11.04 19.50 -1.35
CA THR A 142 -11.27 18.85 -0.05
C THR A 142 -12.16 17.61 -0.21
N LYS A 143 -12.12 16.71 0.76
CA LYS A 143 -13.00 15.53 0.75
C LYS A 143 -14.48 15.91 0.81
N GLU A 144 -14.80 16.99 1.50
CA GLU A 144 -16.15 17.54 1.60
C GLU A 144 -16.65 18.03 0.22
N GLU A 145 -15.82 18.72 -0.55
CA GLU A 145 -16.15 19.17 -1.92
C GLU A 145 -16.34 17.96 -2.85
N VAL A 146 -15.46 16.96 -2.77
CA VAL A 146 -15.61 15.73 -3.56
C VAL A 146 -16.91 15.01 -3.23
N ARG A 147 -17.29 14.90 -1.95
CA ARG A 147 -18.58 14.31 -1.54
C ARG A 147 -19.78 15.10 -2.04
N ALA A 148 -19.68 16.43 -2.03
CA ALA A 148 -20.74 17.27 -2.57
C ALA A 148 -20.94 17.08 -4.08
N ILE A 149 -19.84 16.92 -4.83
CA ILE A 149 -19.91 16.60 -6.28
C ILE A 149 -20.48 15.19 -6.47
N GLU A 150 -19.98 14.20 -5.71
CA GLU A 150 -20.43 12.82 -5.80
C GLU A 150 -21.94 12.67 -5.52
N ALA A 151 -22.47 13.41 -4.53
CA ALA A 151 -23.88 13.40 -4.18
C ALA A 151 -24.81 13.84 -5.33
N LEU A 152 -24.30 14.58 -6.31
CA LEU A 152 -25.03 14.98 -7.50
C LEU A 152 -25.04 13.92 -8.61
N LEU A 153 -24.26 12.86 -8.46
CA LEU A 153 -24.11 11.84 -9.50
C LEU A 153 -25.15 10.73 -9.33
N PRO A 154 -25.73 10.21 -10.43
CA PRO A 154 -26.79 9.21 -10.38
C PRO A 154 -26.34 7.83 -9.87
N PHE A 155 -25.05 7.65 -9.64
CA PHE A 155 -24.42 6.42 -9.12
C PHE A 155 -23.79 6.61 -7.73
N HIS A 156 -24.13 7.72 -7.04
CA HIS A 156 -23.66 7.99 -5.67
C HIS A 156 -23.99 6.84 -4.72
N ARG A 157 -23.04 6.50 -3.85
CA ARG A 157 -23.16 5.49 -2.79
C ARG A 157 -22.75 6.08 -1.45
N PRO A 158 -23.70 6.48 -0.60
CA PRO A 158 -23.37 7.12 0.69
C PRO A 158 -22.58 6.22 1.63
N ASP A 159 -22.72 4.90 1.50
CA ASP A 159 -22.13 3.90 2.42
C ASP A 159 -20.81 3.28 1.89
N GLN A 160 -20.27 3.76 0.76
CA GLN A 160 -19.04 3.21 0.23
C GLN A 160 -17.85 3.64 1.10
N SER A 161 -17.25 2.67 1.78
CA SER A 161 -16.02 2.89 2.54
C SER A 161 -14.82 3.01 1.59
N GLU A 162 -13.85 3.84 1.97
CA GLU A 162 -12.57 3.94 1.27
C GLU A 162 -11.73 2.68 1.53
N SER A 163 -10.95 2.27 0.54
CA SER A 163 -9.90 1.26 0.75
C SER A 163 -8.83 1.85 1.66
N GLN A 164 -8.58 1.23 2.80
CA GLN A 164 -7.63 1.74 3.80
C GLN A 164 -6.29 1.03 3.76
N ASP A 165 -6.27 -0.24 3.33
CA ASP A 165 -5.08 -1.07 3.34
C ASP A 165 -4.91 -1.86 2.04
N PHE A 166 -3.68 -2.27 1.72
CA PHE A 166 -3.45 -3.10 0.54
C PHE A 166 -3.90 -4.55 0.78
N TYR A 167 -3.92 -4.99 2.04
CA TYR A 167 -4.39 -6.30 2.48
C TYR A 167 -5.12 -6.15 3.82
N ASP A 168 -6.31 -6.73 3.96
CA ASP A 168 -7.17 -6.63 5.15
C ASP A 168 -7.07 -7.84 6.09
N GLY A 169 -6.20 -8.80 5.78
CA GLY A 169 -5.87 -9.96 6.61
C GLY A 169 -4.65 -9.71 7.51
N ASP A 170 -4.22 -10.77 8.19
CA ASP A 170 -2.92 -10.76 8.83
C ASP A 170 -1.84 -10.83 7.76
N TYR A 171 -0.88 -9.88 7.76
CA TYR A 171 0.21 -9.86 6.79
C TYR A 171 1.03 -11.15 6.78
N THR A 172 1.05 -11.87 7.90
CA THR A 172 1.72 -13.17 8.01
C THR A 172 1.10 -14.23 7.12
N ASP A 173 -0.19 -14.10 6.76
CA ASP A 173 -0.86 -14.97 5.79
C ASP A 173 -0.22 -14.91 4.37
N LEU A 174 0.52 -13.82 4.09
CA LEU A 174 1.19 -13.61 2.81
C LEU A 174 2.55 -14.32 2.73
N PHE A 175 3.09 -14.76 3.88
CA PHE A 175 4.38 -15.43 3.93
C PHE A 175 4.18 -16.94 3.79
N ASP A 176 4.90 -17.55 2.84
CA ASP A 176 4.99 -18.99 2.68
C ASP A 176 6.32 -19.46 3.31
N VAL A 177 6.49 -19.13 4.59
CA VAL A 177 7.67 -19.47 5.37
C VAL A 177 7.26 -20.07 6.71
N GLU A 178 8.00 -21.09 7.13
CA GLU A 178 7.79 -21.68 8.45
C GLU A 178 8.23 -20.72 9.56
N ASP A 179 7.52 -20.73 10.66
CA ASP A 179 7.91 -20.02 11.88
C ASP A 179 9.31 -20.44 12.32
N ARG A 180 10.16 -19.46 12.56
CA ARG A 180 11.51 -19.69 13.05
C ARG A 180 11.67 -19.06 14.42
N VAL A 181 11.72 -19.91 15.45
CA VAL A 181 11.91 -19.45 16.83
C VAL A 181 13.24 -18.74 16.98
N GLY A 182 13.20 -17.54 17.58
CA GLY A 182 14.35 -16.69 17.88
C GLY A 182 14.22 -16.02 19.23
N ASN A 183 15.23 -15.21 19.60
CA ASN A 183 15.28 -14.54 20.87
C ASN A 183 14.80 -13.10 20.81
N ILE A 184 14.08 -12.67 21.85
CA ILE A 184 13.85 -11.27 22.15
C ILE A 184 14.89 -10.85 23.20
N VAL A 185 15.74 -9.90 22.85
CA VAL A 185 16.87 -9.46 23.70
C VAL A 185 16.78 -7.97 24.01
N ASN A 186 17.38 -7.56 25.11
CA ASN A 186 17.57 -6.14 25.39
C ASN A 186 18.86 -5.61 24.71
N LEU A 187 19.15 -4.31 24.85
CA LEU A 187 20.36 -3.68 24.28
C LEU A 187 21.68 -4.24 24.84
N ARG A 188 21.64 -4.97 25.96
CA ARG A 188 22.81 -5.65 26.54
C ARG A 188 22.99 -7.06 26.01
N GLY A 189 22.05 -7.55 25.17
CA GLY A 189 22.02 -8.93 24.67
C GLY A 189 21.45 -9.95 25.65
N GLU A 190 20.83 -9.51 26.75
CA GLU A 190 20.16 -10.40 27.70
C GLU A 190 18.83 -10.88 27.11
N VAL A 191 18.59 -12.18 27.13
CA VAL A 191 17.36 -12.80 26.60
C VAL A 191 16.19 -12.52 27.54
N LEU A 192 15.16 -11.87 27.04
CA LEU A 192 13.94 -11.53 27.77
C LEU A 192 12.77 -12.46 27.42
N GLY A 193 12.83 -13.13 26.25
CA GLY A 193 11.80 -14.01 25.76
C GLY A 193 12.15 -14.59 24.40
N THR A 194 11.17 -15.20 23.76
CA THR A 194 11.30 -15.79 22.42
C THR A 194 10.19 -15.31 21.50
N HIS A 195 10.41 -15.41 20.19
CA HIS A 195 9.45 -15.12 19.14
C HIS A 195 9.41 -16.22 18.08
N ASN A 196 8.37 -16.26 17.25
CA ASN A 196 8.20 -17.28 16.21
C ASN A 196 8.66 -16.83 14.82
N GLY A 197 9.25 -15.66 14.69
CA GLY A 197 9.75 -15.10 13.43
C GLY A 197 9.90 -13.59 13.52
N ILE A 198 11.02 -13.04 13.01
CA ILE A 198 11.27 -11.61 13.05
C ILE A 198 10.28 -10.82 12.18
N PHE A 199 9.67 -11.45 11.17
CA PHE A 199 8.70 -10.83 10.26
C PHE A 199 7.34 -10.50 10.94
N HIS A 200 7.12 -10.96 12.18
CA HIS A 200 5.99 -10.51 13.02
C HIS A 200 6.26 -9.17 13.72
N TYR A 201 7.46 -8.60 13.57
CA TYR A 201 7.87 -7.42 14.32
C TYR A 201 8.26 -6.26 13.39
N THR A 202 7.98 -5.06 13.89
CA THR A 202 8.31 -3.81 13.20
C THR A 202 9.02 -2.88 14.19
N ILE A 203 10.05 -2.16 13.75
CA ILE A 203 10.73 -1.16 14.58
C ILE A 203 9.72 -0.13 15.11
N GLY A 204 9.79 0.17 16.40
CA GLY A 204 8.84 1.02 17.11
C GLY A 204 7.59 0.29 17.63
N GLN A 205 7.39 -1.00 17.31
CA GLN A 205 6.27 -1.79 17.80
C GLN A 205 6.32 -1.91 19.33
N ARG A 206 5.17 -1.65 19.98
CA ARG A 206 5.02 -1.74 21.45
C ARG A 206 4.18 -2.95 21.88
N LYS A 207 3.16 -3.30 21.10
CA LYS A 207 2.20 -4.35 21.47
C LYS A 207 2.60 -5.69 20.87
N GLY A 208 2.20 -6.80 21.51
CA GLY A 208 2.42 -8.15 20.98
C GLY A 208 3.85 -8.67 21.13
N LEU A 209 4.68 -8.07 21.99
CA LEU A 209 6.06 -8.52 22.20
C LEU A 209 6.16 -9.83 23.01
N GLY A 210 5.11 -10.19 23.78
CA GLY A 210 5.13 -11.41 24.61
C GLY A 210 6.12 -11.38 25.79
N VAL A 211 6.68 -10.21 26.12
CA VAL A 211 7.67 -10.01 27.17
C VAL A 211 7.07 -9.16 28.31
N SER A 212 7.25 -9.64 29.56
CA SER A 212 6.85 -8.88 30.74
C SER A 212 7.94 -7.89 31.15
N SER A 213 7.55 -6.63 31.39
CA SER A 213 8.45 -5.58 31.84
C SER A 213 7.70 -4.58 32.76
N SER A 214 8.44 -3.91 33.64
CA SER A 214 7.90 -2.84 34.51
C SER A 214 7.52 -1.57 33.75
N GLN A 215 8.08 -1.36 32.56
CA GLN A 215 7.81 -0.24 31.68
C GLN A 215 7.56 -0.75 30.25
N PRO A 216 6.85 0.03 29.41
CA PRO A 216 6.64 -0.35 28.02
C PRO A 216 7.95 -0.55 27.25
N LEU A 217 8.09 -1.70 26.59
CA LEU A 217 9.18 -1.98 25.67
C LEU A 217 8.76 -1.69 24.23
N TYR A 218 9.74 -1.35 23.42
CA TYR A 218 9.60 -1.07 22.00
C TYR A 218 10.65 -1.86 21.22
N VAL A 219 10.31 -2.29 20.02
CA VAL A 219 11.28 -2.88 19.09
C VAL A 219 12.26 -1.79 18.64
N ILE A 220 13.53 -1.97 18.94
CA ILE A 220 14.62 -1.03 18.60
C ILE A 220 15.31 -1.46 17.29
N ALA A 221 15.56 -2.77 17.15
CA ALA A 221 16.22 -3.31 15.98
C ALA A 221 15.77 -4.74 15.71
N LEU A 222 15.93 -5.15 14.46
CA LEU A 222 15.73 -6.53 14.00
C LEU A 222 17.05 -7.03 13.40
N HIS A 223 17.50 -8.20 13.81
CA HIS A 223 18.73 -8.84 13.33
C HIS A 223 18.40 -10.17 12.63
N PRO A 224 18.10 -10.16 11.32
CA PRO A 224 17.69 -11.35 10.58
C PRO A 224 18.74 -12.47 10.62
N GLU A 225 20.02 -12.10 10.54
CA GLU A 225 21.16 -13.04 10.55
C GLU A 225 21.28 -13.83 11.87
N ARG A 226 20.84 -13.25 12.97
CA ARG A 226 20.84 -13.88 14.31
C ARG A 226 19.47 -14.35 14.74
N ASN A 227 18.44 -14.03 13.94
CA ASN A 227 17.03 -14.26 14.27
C ASN A 227 16.68 -13.66 15.63
N GLU A 228 17.05 -12.40 15.87
CA GLU A 228 16.87 -11.69 17.14
C GLU A 228 16.03 -10.42 16.95
N VAL A 229 15.12 -10.18 17.91
CA VAL A 229 14.37 -8.93 18.08
C VAL A 229 14.97 -8.20 19.26
N VAL A 230 15.54 -7.01 19.02
CA VAL A 230 16.08 -6.16 20.08
C VAL A 230 15.01 -5.23 20.58
N VAL A 231 14.77 -5.22 21.89
CA VAL A 231 13.79 -4.35 22.52
C VAL A 231 14.45 -3.44 23.57
N GLY A 232 13.87 -2.27 23.77
CA GLY A 232 14.33 -1.30 24.75
C GLY A 232 13.22 -0.36 25.20
N PHE A 233 13.55 0.53 26.12
CA PHE A 233 12.63 1.56 26.58
C PHE A 233 12.48 2.68 25.55
N ARG A 234 11.50 3.57 25.75
CA ARG A 234 11.19 4.66 24.81
C ARG A 234 12.38 5.59 24.54
N GLU A 235 13.20 5.83 25.56
CA GLU A 235 14.36 6.71 25.48
C GLU A 235 15.52 6.10 24.68
N GLU A 236 15.44 4.79 24.42
CA GLU A 236 16.43 4.00 23.67
C GLU A 236 16.00 3.74 22.22
N ALA A 237 14.78 4.19 21.84
CA ALA A 237 14.15 3.93 20.54
C ALA A 237 14.43 5.01 19.48
#